data_54db9214aeabfe8bbc8f7c98308747f5
#
_entry.id   54db9214aeabfe8bbc8f7c98308747f5
#
_cell.length_a   1.000
_cell.length_b   1.000
_cell.length_c   1.000
_cell.angle_alpha   90.00
_cell.angle_beta   90.00
_cell.angle_gamma   90.00
#
_symmetry.space_group_name_H-M   'P 1'
#
loop_
_entity.id
_entity.type
_entity.pdbx_description
1 polymer ?
#
loop_
_entity_poly.entity_id
_entity_poly.type
_entity_poly.pdbx_seq_one_letter_code
_entity_poly.pdbx_strand_id
1 'polypeptide(L)'
;MAQYSQTHFDASFGALSDATRRGVLEQLGRADASITALAERFHMTLTGMKKHVGVLERAGLVTTEKVGRVRTCKLGRRGLDEEAAWIERYRQLWAARFDELDIVVEELKRKEKAHGRKKRK
;
A
#
# COMPACT_ATOMS: atom_id res chain seq x y z
N MET A 1 -9.07 20.66 2.53
CA MET A 1 -8.43 19.89 1.46
C MET A 1 -7.41 18.92 2.02
N ALA A 2 -6.46 19.36 2.85
CA ALA A 2 -5.49 18.46 3.46
C ALA A 2 -6.15 17.37 4.34
N GLN A 3 -7.17 17.74 5.12
CA GLN A 3 -7.92 16.79 5.94
C GLN A 3 -8.66 15.74 5.11
N TYR A 4 -9.22 16.16 3.99
CA TYR A 4 -9.94 15.26 3.09
C TYR A 4 -8.98 14.22 2.48
N SER A 5 -7.80 14.67 2.05
CA SER A 5 -6.77 13.79 1.51
C SER A 5 -6.27 12.79 2.55
N GLN A 6 -6.07 13.24 3.80
CA GLN A 6 -5.64 12.37 4.89
C GLN A 6 -6.69 11.30 5.21
N THR A 7 -7.97 11.67 5.27
CA THR A 7 -9.05 10.71 5.51
C THR A 7 -9.09 9.65 4.42
N HIS A 8 -8.89 10.08 3.18
CA HIS A 8 -8.84 9.20 2.03
C HIS A 8 -7.66 8.22 2.12
N PHE A 9 -6.47 8.72 2.44
CA PHE A 9 -5.29 7.87 2.61
C PHE A 9 -5.42 6.93 3.79
N ASP A 10 -5.99 7.39 4.90
CA ASP A 10 -6.23 6.54 6.06
C ASP A 10 -7.12 5.35 5.69
N ALA A 11 -8.17 5.59 4.93
CA ALA A 11 -9.07 4.53 4.48
C ALA A 11 -8.36 3.55 3.55
N SER A 12 -7.63 4.04 2.55
CA SER A 12 -6.98 3.17 1.57
C SER A 12 -5.80 2.41 2.17
N PHE A 13 -4.91 3.06 2.89
CA PHE A 13 -3.80 2.37 3.54
C PHE A 13 -4.29 1.41 4.62
N GLY A 14 -5.33 1.79 5.36
CA GLY A 14 -5.96 0.91 6.34
C GLY A 14 -6.53 -0.35 5.67
N ALA A 15 -7.20 -0.18 4.53
CA ALA A 15 -7.72 -1.32 3.78
C ALA A 15 -6.60 -2.25 3.33
N LEU A 16 -5.45 -1.70 2.94
CA LEU A 16 -4.30 -2.47 2.47
C LEU A 16 -3.49 -3.12 3.59
N SER A 17 -3.78 -2.81 4.83
CA SER A 17 -3.00 -3.33 5.96
C SER A 17 -3.33 -4.77 6.34
N ASP A 18 -4.31 -5.38 5.71
CA ASP A 18 -4.75 -6.75 5.99
C ASP A 18 -4.43 -7.67 4.81
N ALA A 19 -3.85 -8.85 5.11
CA ALA A 19 -3.44 -9.79 4.08
C ALA A 19 -4.60 -10.34 3.26
N THR A 20 -5.74 -10.60 3.91
CA THR A 20 -6.92 -11.09 3.21
C THR A 20 -7.43 -10.07 2.22
N ARG A 21 -7.49 -8.80 2.64
CA ARG A 21 -7.95 -7.72 1.75
C ARG A 21 -7.00 -7.51 0.57
N ARG A 22 -5.68 -7.60 0.80
CA ARG A 22 -4.74 -7.54 -0.32
C ARG A 22 -4.95 -8.70 -1.29
N GLY A 23 -5.21 -9.92 -0.75
CA GLY A 23 -5.50 -11.08 -1.57
C GLY A 23 -6.77 -10.93 -2.40
N VAL A 24 -7.81 -10.32 -1.82
CA VAL A 24 -9.05 -10.02 -2.54
C VAL A 24 -8.77 -9.08 -3.71
N LEU A 25 -8.01 -8.02 -3.49
CA LEU A 25 -7.65 -7.09 -4.57
C LEU A 25 -6.87 -7.78 -5.68
N GLU A 26 -5.94 -8.65 -5.33
CA GLU A 26 -5.18 -9.42 -6.33
C GLU A 26 -6.10 -10.33 -7.14
N GLN A 27 -7.05 -10.99 -6.48
CA GLN A 27 -8.02 -11.83 -7.16
C GLN A 27 -8.90 -11.02 -8.11
N LEU A 28 -9.40 -9.87 -7.65
CA LEU A 28 -10.25 -9.00 -8.47
C LEU A 28 -9.47 -8.35 -9.62
N GLY A 29 -8.15 -8.23 -9.48
CA GLY A 29 -7.29 -7.80 -10.57
C GLY A 29 -7.24 -8.78 -11.73
N ARG A 30 -7.59 -10.04 -11.48
CA ARG A 30 -7.63 -11.08 -12.51
C ARG A 30 -9.02 -11.25 -13.10
N ALA A 31 -10.05 -11.18 -12.26
CA ALA A 31 -11.45 -11.35 -12.69
C ALA A 31 -12.38 -10.90 -11.57
N ASP A 32 -13.56 -10.43 -11.96
CA ASP A 32 -14.63 -10.16 -11.00
C ASP A 32 -15.01 -11.46 -10.28
N ALA A 33 -15.48 -11.33 -9.05
CA ALA A 33 -15.89 -12.49 -8.27
C ALA A 33 -17.03 -12.14 -7.33
N SER A 34 -17.91 -13.11 -7.08
CA SER A 34 -18.96 -12.93 -6.07
C SER A 34 -18.36 -12.96 -4.68
N ILE A 35 -19.06 -12.36 -3.71
CA ILE A 35 -18.66 -12.41 -2.30
C ILE A 35 -18.56 -13.86 -1.84
N THR A 36 -19.51 -14.70 -2.24
CA THR A 36 -19.50 -16.12 -1.89
C THR A 36 -18.24 -16.83 -2.41
N ALA A 37 -17.88 -16.58 -3.66
CA ALA A 37 -16.68 -17.17 -4.26
C ALA A 37 -15.41 -16.69 -3.53
N LEU A 38 -15.35 -15.42 -3.15
CA LEU A 38 -14.23 -14.89 -2.38
C LEU A 38 -14.14 -15.53 -1.00
N ALA A 39 -15.28 -15.68 -0.32
CA ALA A 39 -15.32 -16.33 0.99
C ALA A 39 -14.79 -17.77 0.90
N GLU A 40 -15.22 -18.52 -0.10
CA GLU A 40 -14.75 -19.88 -0.32
C GLU A 40 -13.26 -19.94 -0.61
N ARG A 41 -12.78 -19.06 -1.48
CA ARG A 41 -11.37 -19.04 -1.88
C ARG A 41 -10.44 -18.74 -0.70
N PHE A 42 -10.85 -17.87 0.18
CA PHE A 42 -10.03 -17.47 1.34
C PHE A 42 -10.40 -18.21 2.61
N HIS A 43 -11.24 -19.26 2.50
CA HIS A 43 -11.65 -20.11 3.64
C HIS A 43 -12.23 -19.29 4.79
N MET A 44 -13.13 -18.40 4.45
CA MET A 44 -13.76 -17.47 5.41
C MET A 44 -15.27 -17.64 5.39
N THR A 45 -15.90 -17.17 6.47
CA THR A 45 -17.36 -17.07 6.50
C THR A 45 -17.81 -15.96 5.56
N LEU A 46 -19.03 -16.07 5.08
CA LEU A 46 -19.63 -15.02 4.25
C LEU A 46 -19.66 -13.68 5.00
N THR A 47 -20.03 -13.71 6.28
CA THR A 47 -20.07 -12.52 7.14
C THR A 47 -18.69 -11.85 7.25
N GLY A 48 -17.65 -12.65 7.47
CA GLY A 48 -16.28 -12.16 7.55
C GLY A 48 -15.83 -11.53 6.24
N MET A 49 -16.12 -12.18 5.12
CA MET A 49 -15.75 -11.65 3.81
C MET A 49 -16.53 -10.37 3.49
N LYS A 50 -17.80 -10.29 3.85
CA LYS A 50 -18.59 -9.05 3.69
C LYS A 50 -17.95 -7.87 4.41
N LYS A 51 -17.39 -8.09 5.60
CA LYS A 51 -16.70 -7.04 6.35
C LYS A 51 -15.46 -6.55 5.61
N HIS A 52 -14.65 -7.48 5.10
CA HIS A 52 -13.45 -7.13 4.33
C HIS A 52 -13.79 -6.38 3.05
N VAL A 53 -14.77 -6.86 2.30
CA VAL A 53 -15.23 -6.19 1.08
C VAL A 53 -15.78 -4.80 1.41
N GLY A 54 -16.52 -4.67 2.51
CA GLY A 54 -17.02 -3.38 2.97
C GLY A 54 -15.92 -2.37 3.26
N VAL A 55 -14.83 -2.79 3.88
CA VAL A 55 -13.66 -1.93 4.13
C VAL A 55 -13.06 -1.47 2.80
N LEU A 56 -12.87 -2.38 1.86
CA LEU A 56 -12.33 -2.06 0.53
C LEU A 56 -13.26 -1.13 -0.26
N GLU A 57 -14.57 -1.34 -0.14
CA GLU A 57 -15.57 -0.53 -0.82
C GLU A 57 -15.59 0.89 -0.28
N ARG A 58 -15.56 1.06 1.03
CA ARG A 58 -15.50 2.39 1.66
C ARG A 58 -14.21 3.14 1.30
N ALA A 59 -13.13 2.42 1.06
CA ALA A 59 -11.88 3.01 0.60
C ALA A 59 -11.88 3.33 -0.90
N GLY A 60 -12.94 2.96 -1.62
CA GLY A 60 -13.05 3.20 -3.06
C GLY A 60 -12.24 2.23 -3.91
N LEU A 61 -11.69 1.18 -3.32
CA LEU A 61 -10.83 0.22 -4.03
C LEU A 61 -11.62 -0.90 -4.70
N VAL A 62 -12.85 -1.13 -4.25
CA VAL A 62 -13.75 -2.17 -4.76
C VAL A 62 -15.14 -1.55 -4.93
N THR A 63 -15.83 -1.97 -5.97
CA THR A 63 -17.26 -1.69 -6.14
C THR A 63 -18.01 -3.00 -6.13
N THR A 64 -19.26 -2.97 -5.70
CA THR A 64 -20.10 -4.16 -5.70
C THR A 64 -21.38 -3.88 -6.49
N GLU A 65 -21.86 -4.90 -7.17
CA GLU A 65 -23.08 -4.82 -7.93
C GLU A 65 -23.91 -6.06 -7.63
N LYS A 66 -25.17 -5.83 -7.27
CA LYS A 66 -26.09 -6.94 -6.99
C LYS A 66 -26.93 -7.23 -8.21
N VAL A 67 -26.78 -8.43 -8.76
CA VAL A 67 -27.57 -8.91 -9.88
C VAL A 67 -28.36 -10.13 -9.39
N GLY A 68 -29.68 -9.98 -9.27
CA GLY A 68 -30.50 -11.01 -8.65
C GLY A 68 -30.12 -11.21 -7.19
N ARG A 69 -29.71 -12.42 -6.83
CA ARG A 69 -29.28 -12.77 -5.47
C ARG A 69 -27.75 -12.74 -5.28
N VAL A 70 -27.03 -12.44 -6.36
CA VAL A 70 -25.57 -12.51 -6.36
C VAL A 70 -25.00 -11.11 -6.27
N ARG A 71 -24.11 -10.91 -5.31
CA ARG A 71 -23.34 -9.66 -5.20
C ARG A 71 -21.95 -9.91 -5.78
N THR A 72 -21.66 -9.23 -6.88
CA THR A 72 -20.40 -9.35 -7.59
C THR A 72 -19.48 -8.20 -7.19
N CYS A 73 -18.23 -8.50 -6.91
CA CYS A 73 -17.21 -7.52 -6.56
C CYS A 73 -16.31 -7.26 -7.76
N LYS A 74 -15.96 -6.00 -7.95
CA LYS A 74 -15.10 -5.52 -9.04
C LYS A 74 -14.08 -4.55 -8.49
N LEU A 75 -12.94 -4.41 -9.17
CA LEU A 75 -11.99 -3.35 -8.82
C LEU A 75 -12.63 -1.98 -9.03
N GLY A 76 -12.39 -1.08 -8.09
CA GLY A 76 -12.80 0.31 -8.24
C GLY A 76 -11.95 1.01 -9.29
N ARG A 77 -12.55 1.91 -10.07
CA ARG A 77 -11.86 2.64 -11.14
C ARG A 77 -10.77 3.57 -10.62
N ARG A 78 -10.92 4.02 -9.39
CA ARG A 78 -9.95 4.93 -8.77
C ARG A 78 -8.55 4.35 -8.72
N GLY A 79 -8.44 3.04 -8.46
CA GLY A 79 -7.15 2.39 -8.30
C GLY A 79 -6.36 2.97 -7.12
N LEU A 80 -5.04 2.94 -7.22
CA LEU A 80 -4.14 3.37 -6.16
C LEU A 80 -3.16 4.45 -6.65
N ASP A 81 -3.55 5.23 -7.66
CA ASP A 81 -2.66 6.22 -8.28
C ASP A 81 -2.22 7.31 -7.30
N GLU A 82 -3.13 7.81 -6.46
CA GLU A 82 -2.79 8.83 -5.47
C GLU A 82 -1.85 8.28 -4.40
N GLU A 83 -2.11 7.06 -3.94
CA GLU A 83 -1.27 6.39 -2.96
C GLU A 83 0.12 6.10 -3.54
N ALA A 84 0.18 5.64 -4.77
CA ALA A 84 1.44 5.39 -5.46
C ALA A 84 2.24 6.69 -5.62
N ALA A 85 1.59 7.79 -5.95
CA ALA A 85 2.24 9.10 -6.07
C ALA A 85 2.81 9.55 -4.72
N TRP A 86 2.05 9.38 -3.64
CA TRP A 86 2.52 9.71 -2.30
C TRP A 86 3.74 8.86 -1.92
N ILE A 87 3.66 7.56 -2.15
CA ILE A 87 4.75 6.63 -1.85
C ILE A 87 6.00 7.01 -2.65
N GLU A 88 5.85 7.35 -3.93
CA GLU A 88 6.99 7.71 -4.78
C GLU A 88 7.66 9.01 -4.29
N ARG A 89 6.87 10.02 -3.90
CA ARG A 89 7.44 11.25 -3.33
C ARG A 89 8.21 10.96 -2.04
N TYR A 90 7.65 10.13 -1.18
CA TYR A 90 8.30 9.76 0.07
C TYR A 90 9.58 8.95 -0.20
N ARG A 91 9.53 8.05 -1.17
CA ARG A 91 10.69 7.27 -1.58
C ARG A 91 11.82 8.16 -2.07
N GLN A 92 11.50 9.19 -2.83
CA GLN A 92 12.49 10.16 -3.31
C GLN A 92 13.11 10.94 -2.15
N LEU A 93 12.32 11.33 -1.17
CA LEU A 93 12.83 11.99 0.04
C LEU A 93 13.80 11.08 0.80
N TRP A 94 13.46 9.81 0.92
CA TRP A 94 14.31 8.80 1.54
C TRP A 94 15.64 8.67 0.79
N ALA A 95 15.59 8.52 -0.52
CA ALA A 95 16.78 8.37 -1.35
C ALA A 95 17.70 9.59 -1.21
N ALA A 96 17.16 10.79 -1.28
CA ALA A 96 17.93 12.01 -1.12
C ALA A 96 18.60 12.09 0.26
N ARG A 97 17.86 11.70 1.31
CA ARG A 97 18.39 11.72 2.67
C ARG A 97 19.52 10.71 2.85
N PHE A 98 19.35 9.50 2.33
CA PHE A 98 20.39 8.47 2.42
C PHE A 98 21.60 8.81 1.57
N ASP A 99 21.43 9.44 0.41
CA ASP A 99 22.55 9.93 -0.41
C ASP A 99 23.35 10.96 0.35
N GLU A 100 22.72 11.89 1.04
CA GLU A 100 23.39 12.87 1.89
C GLU A 100 24.19 12.20 3.00
N LEU A 101 23.60 11.18 3.64
CA LEU A 101 24.27 10.44 4.71
C LEU A 101 25.46 9.66 4.17
N ASP A 102 25.36 9.09 2.99
CA ASP A 102 26.47 8.37 2.35
C ASP A 102 27.63 9.32 2.07
N ILE A 103 27.37 10.53 1.59
CA ILE A 103 28.40 11.55 1.36
C ILE A 103 29.11 11.90 2.67
N VAL A 104 28.34 12.13 3.74
CA VAL A 104 28.89 12.44 5.05
C VAL A 104 29.78 11.30 5.56
N VAL A 105 29.29 10.06 5.44
CA VAL A 105 30.07 8.88 5.87
C VAL A 105 31.38 8.78 5.10
N GLU A 106 31.35 9.00 3.78
CA GLU A 106 32.57 8.97 2.98
C GLU A 106 33.55 10.06 3.35
N GLU A 107 33.07 11.26 3.63
CA GLU A 107 33.90 12.36 4.09
C GLU A 107 34.59 12.02 5.43
N LEU A 108 33.83 11.45 6.36
CA LEU A 108 34.35 11.02 7.65
C LEU A 108 35.41 9.93 7.48
N LYS A 109 35.20 8.97 6.59
CA LYS A 109 36.16 7.93 6.29
C LYS A 109 37.43 8.51 5.71
N ARG A 110 37.35 9.50 4.82
CA ARG A 110 38.53 10.17 4.26
C ARG A 110 39.31 10.90 5.33
N LYS A 111 38.62 11.62 6.22
CA LYS A 111 39.27 12.31 7.35
C LYS A 111 39.95 11.33 8.28
N GLU A 112 39.30 10.21 8.56
CA GLU A 112 39.85 9.17 9.42
C GLU A 112 41.10 8.55 8.81
N LYS A 113 41.10 8.25 7.53
CA LYS A 113 42.27 7.73 6.80
C LYS A 113 43.43 8.71 6.80
N ALA A 114 43.12 10.01 6.54
CA ALA A 114 44.16 11.05 6.56
C ALA A 114 44.77 11.17 7.95
N HIS A 115 43.93 11.13 9.00
CA HIS A 115 44.43 11.19 10.38
C HIS A 115 45.24 9.95 10.74
N GLY A 116 44.81 8.76 10.31
CA GLY A 116 45.54 7.52 10.53
C GLY A 116 46.91 7.52 9.84
N ARG A 117 46.99 8.06 8.63
CA ARG A 117 48.26 8.19 7.91
C ARG A 117 49.24 9.10 8.65
N LYS A 118 48.72 10.22 9.19
CA LYS A 118 49.59 11.12 9.99
C LYS A 118 50.10 10.47 11.26
N LYS A 119 49.30 9.64 11.90
CA LYS A 119 49.70 8.92 13.11
C LYS A 119 50.76 7.87 12.86
N ARG A 120 50.81 7.29 11.68
CA ARG A 120 51.81 6.26 11.31
C ARG A 120 53.18 6.81 10.97
N LYS A 121 53.28 8.10 10.80
CA LYS A 121 54.55 8.79 10.60
C LYS A 121 55.13 9.25 11.92
#